data_adadf9600d2c15c54cb9532ca2db8de1
#
_entry.id   adadf9600d2c15c54cb9532ca2db8de1
#
_cell.length_a   1.000
_cell.length_b   1.000
_cell.length_c   1.000
_cell.angle_alpha   90.00
_cell.angle_beta   90.00
_cell.angle_gamma   90.00
#
_symmetry.space_group_name_H-M   'P 1'
#
loop_
_entity.id
_entity.type
_entity.pdbx_description
1 polymer ?
#
loop_
_entity_poly.entity_id
_entity_poly.type
_entity_poly.pdbx_seq_one_letter_code
_entity_poly.pdbx_strand_id
1 'polypeptide(L)'
;VAIRFTLPESVTTWKFMGLAHDKEMRNGLLVDEAVAQKTVMVQPNMPRFLREGDKSSIVVKLFNTSDKKVSGNARMQILDAETQKVVWQKTQNYSINAEGSATVSFDVQGLKEGVYINKVVAAGNGYSDGEQHYLPVLSDRELVVNTLPITLHQQGEQSFDLSKLFLNKEGKQAKGTEKAKVTVEY
;
A
#
# COMPACT_ATOMS: atom_id res chain seq x y z
N VAL A 1 42.81 9.79 -16.03
CA VAL A 1 41.45 9.96 -16.57
C VAL A 1 40.48 10.06 -15.41
N ALA A 2 39.69 11.13 -15.33
CA ALA A 2 38.64 11.29 -14.32
C ALA A 2 37.29 11.01 -14.99
N ILE A 3 36.49 10.12 -14.39
CA ILE A 3 35.14 9.82 -14.83
C ILE A 3 34.19 10.41 -13.79
N ARG A 4 33.26 11.26 -14.24
CA ARG A 4 32.23 11.86 -13.38
C ARG A 4 30.86 11.36 -13.82
N PHE A 5 30.05 10.93 -12.86
CA PHE A 5 28.67 10.53 -13.10
C PHE A 5 27.82 10.91 -11.89
N THR A 6 26.53 11.07 -12.12
CA THR A 6 25.54 11.33 -11.06
C THR A 6 24.85 10.03 -10.71
N LEU A 7 24.84 9.68 -9.42
CA LEU A 7 24.09 8.53 -8.93
C LEU A 7 22.59 8.83 -8.98
N PRO A 8 21.73 7.84 -9.33
CA PRO A 8 20.30 7.97 -9.21
C PRO A 8 19.86 8.17 -7.74
N GLU A 9 18.61 8.59 -7.52
CA GLU A 9 18.06 8.84 -6.16
C GLU A 9 17.86 7.57 -5.30
N SER A 10 18.35 6.43 -5.74
CA SER A 10 18.24 5.18 -4.99
C SER A 10 19.14 5.19 -3.77
N VAL A 11 18.56 4.94 -2.61
CA VAL A 11 19.27 4.80 -1.33
C VAL A 11 19.84 3.38 -1.25
N THR A 12 21.10 3.21 -1.67
CA THR A 12 21.78 1.91 -1.75
C THR A 12 23.29 2.07 -1.76
N THR A 13 24.00 0.95 -1.62
CA THR A 13 25.43 0.90 -1.87
C THR A 13 25.68 0.64 -3.36
N TRP A 14 26.31 1.59 -4.02
CA TRP A 14 26.70 1.50 -5.42
C TRP A 14 28.09 0.90 -5.52
N LYS A 15 28.24 -0.13 -6.34
CA LYS A 15 29.52 -0.75 -6.63
C LYS A 15 29.98 -0.34 -8.02
N PHE A 16 31.11 0.34 -8.09
CA PHE A 16 31.77 0.66 -9.34
C PHE A 16 32.79 -0.43 -9.69
N MET A 17 32.74 -0.92 -10.91
CA MET A 17 33.72 -1.84 -11.43
C MET A 17 34.27 -1.31 -12.76
N GLY A 18 35.55 -1.02 -12.80
CA GLY A 18 36.27 -0.57 -13.99
C GLY A 18 37.29 -1.61 -14.44
N LEU A 19 37.23 -2.03 -15.71
CA LEU A 19 38.24 -2.88 -16.33
C LEU A 19 38.96 -2.08 -17.42
N ALA A 20 40.27 -2.07 -17.36
CA ALA A 20 41.12 -1.51 -18.40
C ALA A 20 42.08 -2.57 -18.92
N HIS A 21 42.31 -2.57 -20.21
CA HIS A 21 43.32 -3.41 -20.84
C HIS A 21 44.02 -2.68 -21.98
N ASP A 22 45.24 -3.08 -22.31
CA ASP A 22 45.99 -2.58 -23.44
C ASP A 22 46.15 -3.63 -24.54
N LYS A 23 46.85 -3.27 -25.60
CA LYS A 23 47.11 -4.15 -26.74
C LYS A 23 48.08 -5.29 -26.42
N GLU A 24 48.85 -5.17 -25.36
CA GLU A 24 49.79 -6.19 -24.86
C GLU A 24 49.15 -7.13 -23.83
N MET A 25 47.83 -7.12 -23.71
CA MET A 25 47.00 -7.96 -22.77
C MET A 25 47.27 -7.65 -21.29
N ARG A 26 47.94 -6.54 -20.98
CA ARG A 26 47.99 -6.07 -19.58
C ARG A 26 46.61 -5.57 -19.19
N ASN A 27 46.16 -5.95 -18.02
CA ASN A 27 44.83 -5.57 -17.52
C ASN A 27 44.93 -4.97 -16.12
N GLY A 28 43.95 -4.14 -15.79
CA GLY A 28 43.75 -3.57 -14.47
C GLY A 28 42.27 -3.57 -14.12
N LEU A 29 41.97 -3.98 -12.91
CA LEU A 29 40.63 -3.97 -12.35
C LEU A 29 40.55 -2.93 -11.23
N LEU A 30 39.59 -2.02 -11.30
CA LEU A 30 39.25 -1.10 -10.22
C LEU A 30 37.86 -1.48 -9.67
N VAL A 31 37.80 -1.67 -8.37
CA VAL A 31 36.52 -1.88 -7.67
C VAL A 31 36.45 -0.85 -6.56
N ASP A 32 35.34 -0.10 -6.50
CA ASP A 32 35.09 0.89 -5.46
C ASP A 32 33.61 0.90 -5.11
N GLU A 33 33.26 1.35 -3.91
CA GLU A 33 31.91 1.40 -3.42
C GLU A 33 31.56 2.81 -2.91
N ALA A 34 30.33 3.24 -3.21
CA ALA A 34 29.78 4.50 -2.72
C ALA A 34 28.41 4.24 -2.09
N VAL A 35 28.23 4.64 -0.85
CA VAL A 35 26.96 4.55 -0.13
C VAL A 35 26.16 5.82 -0.36
N ALA A 36 24.99 5.68 -1.00
CA ALA A 36 24.02 6.75 -1.13
C ALA A 36 22.93 6.56 -0.06
N GLN A 37 22.81 7.51 0.84
CA GLN A 37 21.78 7.50 1.90
C GLN A 37 21.25 8.90 2.17
N LYS A 38 19.98 9.00 2.56
CA LYS A 38 19.36 10.25 3.00
C LYS A 38 19.60 10.43 4.49
N THR A 39 19.76 11.66 4.91
CA THR A 39 19.93 12.00 6.34
C THR A 39 18.72 11.62 7.18
N VAL A 40 17.50 11.84 6.64
CA VAL A 40 16.25 11.37 7.21
C VAL A 40 15.66 10.37 6.24
N MET A 41 15.23 9.20 6.73
CA MET A 41 14.57 8.17 5.92
C MET A 41 13.26 7.75 6.57
N VAL A 42 12.28 7.47 5.73
CA VAL A 42 10.91 7.07 6.11
C VAL A 42 10.68 5.63 5.66
N GLN A 43 10.21 4.79 6.56
CA GLN A 43 9.86 3.41 6.27
C GLN A 43 8.49 3.08 6.88
N PRO A 44 7.39 3.18 6.13
CA PRO A 44 6.08 2.78 6.60
C PRO A 44 5.93 1.26 6.59
N ASN A 45 5.35 0.71 7.66
CA ASN A 45 4.94 -0.68 7.71
C ASN A 45 3.50 -0.80 7.19
N MET A 46 3.37 -0.93 5.87
CA MET A 46 2.08 -0.96 5.21
C MET A 46 1.40 -2.32 5.28
N PRO A 47 0.10 -2.39 5.64
CA PRO A 47 -0.68 -3.59 5.45
C PRO A 47 -0.86 -3.87 3.95
N ARG A 48 -1.02 -5.14 3.59
CA ARG A 48 -1.27 -5.53 2.19
C ARG A 48 -2.61 -5.03 1.68
N PHE A 49 -3.62 -4.99 2.55
CA PHE A 49 -4.95 -4.46 2.29
C PHE A 49 -5.66 -4.17 3.62
N LEU A 50 -6.74 -3.44 3.56
CA LEU A 50 -7.74 -3.29 4.63
C LEU A 50 -9.09 -3.78 4.11
N ARG A 51 -10.05 -3.96 5.01
CA ARG A 51 -11.46 -4.14 4.66
C ARG A 51 -12.26 -2.90 5.01
N GLU A 52 -13.38 -2.70 4.34
CA GLU A 52 -14.31 -1.60 4.67
C GLU A 52 -14.70 -1.68 6.14
N GLY A 53 -14.57 -0.54 6.85
CA GLY A 53 -14.86 -0.47 8.28
C GLY A 53 -13.71 -0.84 9.22
N ASP A 54 -12.60 -1.35 8.71
CA ASP A 54 -11.43 -1.67 9.53
C ASP A 54 -10.85 -0.43 10.22
N LYS A 55 -10.29 -0.69 11.41
CA LYS A 55 -9.42 0.24 12.13
C LYS A 55 -8.01 -0.33 12.13
N SER A 56 -7.06 0.42 11.61
CA SER A 56 -5.67 -0.02 11.50
C SER A 56 -4.73 1.06 12.02
N SER A 57 -3.71 0.67 12.76
CA SER A 57 -2.62 1.56 13.16
C SER A 57 -1.40 1.29 12.27
N ILE A 58 -1.11 2.22 11.37
CA ILE A 58 0.04 2.14 10.48
C ILE A 58 1.24 2.75 11.18
N VAL A 59 2.22 1.92 11.48
CA VAL A 59 3.47 2.33 12.12
C VAL A 59 4.46 2.74 11.05
N VAL A 60 5.06 3.91 11.23
CA VAL A 60 6.11 4.45 10.37
C VAL A 60 7.41 4.54 11.16
N LYS A 61 8.43 3.88 10.69
CA LYS A 61 9.78 4.00 11.24
C LYS A 61 10.52 5.12 10.53
N LEU A 62 11.16 5.96 11.32
CA LEU A 62 11.95 7.10 10.87
C LEU A 62 13.38 6.89 11.32
N PHE A 63 14.33 7.15 10.43
CA PHE A 63 15.76 7.03 10.72
C PHE A 63 16.45 8.37 10.55
N ASN A 64 17.41 8.62 11.38
CA ASN A 64 18.35 9.73 11.28
C ASN A 64 19.76 9.16 11.18
N THR A 65 20.42 9.39 10.04
CA THR A 65 21.80 8.92 9.79
C THR A 65 22.85 9.99 10.04
N SER A 66 22.43 11.17 10.52
CA SER A 66 23.37 12.25 10.85
C SER A 66 23.90 12.15 12.28
N ASP A 67 25.00 12.85 12.51
CA ASP A 67 25.66 13.03 13.81
C ASP A 67 24.92 14.00 14.75
N LYS A 68 23.76 14.53 14.32
CA LYS A 68 22.98 15.52 15.07
C LYS A 68 21.54 15.04 15.27
N LYS A 69 20.93 15.51 16.35
CA LYS A 69 19.50 15.30 16.60
C LYS A 69 18.66 15.98 15.53
N VAL A 70 17.68 15.26 14.99
CA VAL A 70 16.70 15.78 14.03
C VAL A 70 15.32 15.76 14.66
N SER A 71 14.58 16.87 14.55
CA SER A 71 13.21 17.00 14.99
C SER A 71 12.36 17.60 13.88
N GLY A 72 11.12 17.14 13.76
CA GLY A 72 10.24 17.60 12.69
C GLY A 72 8.87 16.95 12.74
N ASN A 73 8.23 16.91 11.58
CA ASN A 73 6.87 16.40 11.41
C ASN A 73 6.84 15.27 10.38
N ALA A 74 6.17 14.19 10.71
CA ALA A 74 5.77 13.14 9.78
C ALA A 74 4.28 13.32 9.46
N ARG A 75 3.95 13.44 8.17
CA ARG A 75 2.58 13.57 7.68
C ARG A 75 2.24 12.36 6.83
N MET A 76 1.14 11.72 7.18
CA MET A 76 0.53 10.67 6.37
C MET A 76 -0.73 11.21 5.70
N GLN A 77 -0.89 10.91 4.44
CA GLN A 77 -2.07 11.22 3.63
C GLN A 77 -2.55 9.96 2.93
N ILE A 78 -3.85 9.77 2.90
CA ILE A 78 -4.49 8.72 2.09
C ILE A 78 -5.28 9.44 1.02
N LEU A 79 -4.97 9.16 -0.23
CA LEU A 79 -5.60 9.73 -1.41
C LEU A 79 -6.39 8.63 -2.12
N ASP A 80 -7.54 8.99 -2.65
CA ASP A 80 -8.25 8.16 -3.61
C ASP A 80 -7.41 8.05 -4.90
N ALA A 81 -7.19 6.82 -5.38
CA ALA A 81 -6.26 6.58 -6.49
C ALA A 81 -6.75 7.12 -7.83
N GLU A 82 -8.07 7.22 -8.02
CA GLU A 82 -8.66 7.72 -9.28
C GLU A 82 -8.72 9.24 -9.30
N THR A 83 -9.22 9.83 -8.21
CA THR A 83 -9.47 11.28 -8.15
C THR A 83 -8.30 12.09 -7.60
N GLN A 84 -7.29 11.43 -7.04
CA GLN A 84 -6.13 12.01 -6.35
C GLN A 84 -6.52 12.94 -5.18
N LYS A 85 -7.76 12.87 -4.70
CA LYS A 85 -8.23 13.66 -3.57
C LYS A 85 -7.81 13.04 -2.26
N VAL A 86 -7.35 13.88 -1.33
CA VAL A 86 -7.03 13.46 0.03
C VAL A 86 -8.34 13.15 0.77
N VAL A 87 -8.51 11.90 1.17
CA VAL A 87 -9.67 11.42 1.94
C VAL A 87 -9.39 11.35 3.43
N TRP A 88 -8.12 11.23 3.81
CA TRP A 88 -7.68 11.19 5.20
C TRP A 88 -6.26 11.74 5.32
N GLN A 89 -5.97 12.48 6.40
CA GLN A 89 -4.61 12.93 6.71
C GLN A 89 -4.40 13.12 8.20
N LYS A 90 -3.18 12.91 8.66
CA LYS A 90 -2.74 13.20 10.02
C LYS A 90 -1.27 13.56 10.04
N THR A 91 -0.88 14.41 10.98
CA THR A 91 0.51 14.82 11.21
C THR A 91 0.91 14.45 12.63
N GLN A 92 2.13 13.91 12.79
CA GLN A 92 2.74 13.56 14.06
C GLN A 92 4.10 14.24 14.17
N ASN A 93 4.43 14.76 15.33
CA ASN A 93 5.76 15.29 15.60
C ASN A 93 6.71 14.14 15.93
N TYR A 94 7.96 14.26 15.52
CA TYR A 94 9.01 13.31 15.87
C TYR A 94 10.29 14.00 16.31
N SER A 95 11.11 13.26 17.04
CA SER A 95 12.44 13.67 17.43
C SER A 95 13.33 12.45 17.50
N ILE A 96 14.48 12.47 16.77
CA ILE A 96 15.39 11.35 16.64
C ILE A 96 16.78 11.82 17.02
N ASN A 97 17.43 11.11 17.93
CA ASN A 97 18.81 11.39 18.28
C ASN A 97 19.76 11.12 17.08
N ALA A 98 20.99 11.57 17.18
CA ALA A 98 22.04 11.24 16.21
C ALA A 98 22.12 9.73 15.98
N GLU A 99 22.27 9.31 14.72
CA GLU A 99 22.39 7.91 14.30
C GLU A 99 21.29 6.98 14.85
N GLY A 100 20.10 7.55 15.10
CA GLY A 100 19.01 6.86 15.77
C GLY A 100 17.79 6.60 14.90
N SER A 101 16.77 6.04 15.54
CA SER A 101 15.45 5.86 14.93
C SER A 101 14.34 6.18 15.91
N ALA A 102 13.18 6.54 15.37
CA ALA A 102 11.93 6.70 16.11
C ALA A 102 10.78 6.08 15.33
N THR A 103 9.66 5.85 16.01
CA THR A 103 8.43 5.38 15.37
C THR A 103 7.30 6.36 15.65
N VAL A 104 6.45 6.56 14.66
CA VAL A 104 5.18 7.27 14.79
C VAL A 104 4.05 6.38 14.30
N SER A 105 2.87 6.50 14.90
CA SER A 105 1.70 5.67 14.56
C SER A 105 0.57 6.52 14.04
N PHE A 106 -0.10 6.03 13.00
CA PHE A 106 -1.23 6.68 12.36
C PHE A 106 -2.44 5.74 12.39
N ASP A 107 -3.43 6.09 13.21
CA ASP A 107 -4.67 5.32 13.30
C ASP A 107 -5.60 5.73 12.16
N VAL A 108 -5.79 4.83 11.24
CA VAL A 108 -6.61 4.98 10.04
C VAL A 108 -7.91 4.21 10.23
N GLN A 109 -9.03 4.84 9.92
CA GLN A 109 -10.36 4.22 9.99
C GLN A 109 -11.33 4.88 9.00
N GLY A 110 -12.43 4.18 8.73
CA GLY A 110 -13.55 4.74 7.95
C GLY A 110 -13.29 4.83 6.45
N LEU A 111 -12.32 4.08 5.92
CA LEU A 111 -12.14 3.94 4.49
C LEU A 111 -13.23 3.03 3.92
N LYS A 112 -13.75 3.41 2.75
CA LYS A 112 -14.69 2.61 1.96
C LYS A 112 -13.92 1.69 1.02
N GLU A 113 -14.63 0.71 0.45
CA GLU A 113 -14.11 -0.11 -0.63
C GLU A 113 -13.51 0.74 -1.76
N GLY A 114 -12.31 0.39 -2.23
CA GLY A 114 -11.62 1.11 -3.29
C GLY A 114 -10.10 0.94 -3.24
N VAL A 115 -9.41 1.59 -4.15
CA VAL A 115 -7.95 1.64 -4.18
C VAL A 115 -7.48 3.03 -3.76
N TYR A 116 -6.60 3.06 -2.79
CA TYR A 116 -6.04 4.30 -2.26
C TYR A 116 -4.52 4.34 -2.44
N ILE A 117 -3.98 5.55 -2.35
CA ILE A 117 -2.56 5.81 -2.29
C ILE A 117 -2.26 6.32 -0.88
N ASN A 118 -1.45 5.58 -0.14
CA ASN A 118 -0.87 6.07 1.11
C ASN A 118 0.42 6.79 0.79
N LYS A 119 0.53 8.04 1.23
CA LYS A 119 1.72 8.87 1.08
C LYS A 119 2.19 9.34 2.44
N VAL A 120 3.41 9.01 2.81
CA VAL A 120 4.04 9.46 4.05
C VAL A 120 5.22 10.35 3.70
N VAL A 121 5.30 11.51 4.34
CA VAL A 121 6.42 12.45 4.20
C VAL A 121 6.87 12.85 5.59
N ALA A 122 8.16 12.71 5.86
CA ALA A 122 8.79 13.28 7.04
C ALA A 122 9.73 14.42 6.65
N ALA A 123 9.66 15.52 7.39
CA ALA A 123 10.52 16.67 7.19
C ALA A 123 10.99 17.22 8.54
N GLY A 124 12.25 17.61 8.63
CA GLY A 124 12.85 18.18 9.84
C GLY A 124 14.27 18.64 9.62
N ASN A 125 14.65 19.76 10.24
CA ASN A 125 16.00 20.35 10.18
C ASN A 125 16.54 20.56 8.75
N GLY A 126 15.67 20.85 7.77
CA GLY A 126 16.06 21.04 6.37
C GLY A 126 16.18 19.75 5.55
N TYR A 127 15.97 18.59 6.16
CA TYR A 127 15.93 17.29 5.49
C TYR A 127 14.50 16.82 5.28
N SER A 128 14.26 16.06 4.24
CA SER A 128 12.96 15.45 3.98
C SER A 128 13.10 14.13 3.22
N ASP A 129 12.18 13.23 3.49
CA ASP A 129 12.01 11.99 2.75
C ASP A 129 10.54 11.61 2.71
N GLY A 130 10.15 10.80 1.73
CA GLY A 130 8.79 10.34 1.61
C GLY A 130 8.67 9.06 0.82
N GLU A 131 7.66 8.28 1.19
CA GLU A 131 7.30 7.02 0.56
C GLU A 131 5.82 7.00 0.17
N GLN A 132 5.53 6.29 -0.91
CA GLN A 132 4.18 6.15 -1.43
C GLN A 132 3.89 4.69 -1.77
N HIS A 133 2.72 4.19 -1.31
CA HIS A 133 2.28 2.82 -1.51
C HIS A 133 0.80 2.76 -1.87
N TYR A 134 0.41 1.80 -2.68
CA TYR A 134 -1.01 1.49 -2.85
C TYR A 134 -1.57 0.81 -1.60
N LEU A 135 -2.80 1.17 -1.24
CA LEU A 135 -3.56 0.60 -0.14
C LEU A 135 -4.93 0.16 -0.66
N PRO A 136 -5.10 -1.10 -1.07
CA PRO A 136 -6.41 -1.64 -1.40
C PRO A 136 -7.29 -1.76 -0.17
N VAL A 137 -8.54 -1.33 -0.26
CA VAL A 137 -9.58 -1.56 0.73
C VAL A 137 -10.64 -2.45 0.09
N LEU A 138 -10.76 -3.65 0.60
CA LEU A 138 -11.65 -4.67 0.09
C LEU A 138 -13.05 -4.52 0.71
N SER A 139 -14.06 -5.01 0.00
CA SER A 139 -15.40 -5.13 0.55
C SER A 139 -15.42 -6.02 1.80
N ASP A 140 -16.27 -5.69 2.75
CA ASP A 140 -16.63 -6.56 3.87
C ASP A 140 -17.74 -7.56 3.50
N ARG A 141 -18.19 -7.52 2.23
CA ARG A 141 -19.31 -8.29 1.72
C ARG A 141 -18.82 -9.43 0.85
N GLU A 142 -19.51 -10.54 0.94
CA GLU A 142 -19.29 -11.72 0.10
C GLU A 142 -20.50 -11.94 -0.81
N LEU A 143 -20.24 -12.28 -2.09
CA LEU A 143 -21.30 -12.66 -3.01
C LEU A 143 -21.73 -14.10 -2.70
N VAL A 144 -22.99 -14.24 -2.22
CA VAL A 144 -23.61 -15.55 -2.02
C VAL A 144 -24.48 -15.87 -3.23
N VAL A 145 -24.24 -17.02 -3.86
CA VAL A 145 -25.06 -17.54 -4.96
C VAL A 145 -25.82 -18.77 -4.46
N ASN A 146 -27.12 -18.65 -4.40
CA ASN A 146 -28.03 -19.77 -4.10
C ASN A 146 -28.74 -20.21 -5.38
N THR A 147 -28.79 -21.51 -5.64
CA THR A 147 -29.40 -22.08 -6.83
C THR A 147 -30.55 -23.00 -6.41
N LEU A 148 -31.69 -22.85 -7.06
CA LEU A 148 -32.82 -23.78 -6.93
C LEU A 148 -33.06 -24.44 -8.30
N PRO A 149 -32.68 -25.71 -8.48
CA PRO A 149 -33.05 -26.43 -9.68
C PRO A 149 -34.55 -26.70 -9.69
N ILE A 150 -35.24 -26.33 -10.76
CA ILE A 150 -36.65 -26.55 -10.98
C ILE A 150 -36.80 -27.51 -12.16
N THR A 151 -37.33 -28.68 -11.92
CA THR A 151 -37.58 -29.68 -12.95
C THR A 151 -39.09 -29.76 -13.24
N LEU A 152 -39.46 -29.51 -14.48
CA LEU A 152 -40.86 -29.63 -14.93
C LEU A 152 -41.01 -30.94 -15.70
N HIS A 153 -41.84 -31.84 -15.17
CA HIS A 153 -42.10 -33.16 -15.78
C HIS A 153 -43.41 -33.22 -16.55
N GLN A 154 -44.27 -32.22 -16.41
CA GLN A 154 -45.60 -32.18 -17.02
C GLN A 154 -45.97 -30.76 -17.44
N GLN A 155 -46.90 -30.64 -18.40
CA GLN A 155 -47.49 -29.34 -18.73
C GLN A 155 -48.39 -28.87 -17.58
N GLY A 156 -48.26 -27.60 -17.20
CA GLY A 156 -49.05 -26.97 -16.15
C GLY A 156 -48.35 -25.78 -15.53
N GLU A 157 -49.05 -25.10 -14.63
CA GLU A 157 -48.51 -24.02 -13.83
C GLU A 157 -47.97 -24.58 -12.50
N GLN A 158 -46.74 -24.21 -12.16
CA GLN A 158 -46.14 -24.49 -10.85
C GLN A 158 -45.63 -23.18 -10.23
N SER A 159 -45.95 -23.02 -8.96
CA SER A 159 -45.51 -21.87 -8.19
C SER A 159 -44.35 -22.25 -7.24
N PHE A 160 -43.30 -21.47 -7.27
CA PHE A 160 -42.11 -21.69 -6.43
C PHE A 160 -41.88 -20.49 -5.51
N ASP A 161 -41.68 -20.74 -4.22
CA ASP A 161 -41.30 -19.72 -3.27
C ASP A 161 -39.78 -19.56 -3.28
N LEU A 162 -39.32 -18.47 -3.88
CA LEU A 162 -37.92 -18.13 -3.97
C LEU A 162 -37.41 -17.33 -2.76
N SER A 163 -38.28 -16.98 -1.82
CA SER A 163 -37.88 -16.17 -0.65
C SER A 163 -36.76 -16.80 0.16
N LYS A 164 -36.76 -18.14 0.24
CA LYS A 164 -35.74 -18.92 0.96
C LYS A 164 -34.34 -18.85 0.33
N LEU A 165 -34.21 -18.50 -0.95
CA LEU A 165 -32.95 -18.35 -1.63
C LEU A 165 -32.20 -17.08 -1.17
N PHE A 166 -32.95 -16.09 -0.72
CA PHE A 166 -32.38 -14.80 -0.26
C PHE A 166 -32.17 -14.75 1.27
N LEU A 167 -32.57 -15.77 2.00
CA LEU A 167 -32.35 -15.86 3.44
C LEU A 167 -31.03 -16.56 3.71
N ASN A 168 -30.00 -15.80 4.15
CA ASN A 168 -28.88 -16.43 4.80
C ASN A 168 -29.24 -16.79 6.25
N LYS A 169 -28.64 -17.83 6.81
CA LYS A 169 -28.90 -18.31 8.18
C LYS A 169 -28.62 -17.24 9.26
N GLU A 170 -27.93 -16.16 8.93
CA GLU A 170 -27.51 -15.09 9.84
C GLU A 170 -28.27 -13.77 9.62
N GLY A 171 -29.13 -13.66 8.62
CA GLY A 171 -30.02 -12.50 8.41
C GLY A 171 -29.35 -11.16 8.09
N LYS A 172 -28.08 -11.18 7.70
CA LYS A 172 -27.30 -9.97 7.40
C LYS A 172 -27.13 -9.73 5.90
N GLN A 173 -28.22 -9.66 5.18
CA GLN A 173 -28.19 -9.25 3.78
C GLN A 173 -28.06 -7.73 3.64
N ALA A 174 -27.20 -7.28 2.72
CA ALA A 174 -27.15 -5.86 2.35
C ALA A 174 -28.40 -5.53 1.50
N LYS A 175 -29.23 -4.61 1.98
CA LYS A 175 -30.46 -4.18 1.29
C LYS A 175 -30.18 -3.72 -0.14
N GLY A 176 -31.01 -4.16 -1.09
CA GLY A 176 -30.95 -3.72 -2.50
C GLY A 176 -29.83 -4.35 -3.31
N THR A 177 -29.20 -5.43 -2.81
CA THR A 177 -28.16 -6.17 -3.54
C THR A 177 -28.67 -7.49 -4.13
N GLU A 178 -29.92 -7.86 -3.87
CA GLU A 178 -30.55 -9.08 -4.36
C GLU A 178 -30.71 -9.01 -5.88
N LYS A 179 -30.27 -10.05 -6.57
CA LYS A 179 -30.49 -10.25 -8.01
C LYS A 179 -30.97 -11.67 -8.25
N ALA A 180 -32.04 -11.79 -9.00
CA ALA A 180 -32.53 -13.07 -9.48
C ALA A 180 -32.21 -13.24 -10.96
N LYS A 181 -31.75 -14.42 -11.35
CA LYS A 181 -31.60 -14.84 -12.75
C LYS A 181 -32.35 -16.15 -12.94
N VAL A 182 -33.22 -16.19 -13.91
CA VAL A 182 -33.88 -17.44 -14.34
C VAL A 182 -33.23 -17.90 -15.64
N THR A 183 -32.76 -19.14 -15.66
CA THR A 183 -32.23 -19.79 -16.87
C THR A 183 -33.14 -20.96 -17.19
N VAL A 184 -33.64 -21.03 -18.41
CA VAL A 184 -34.48 -22.11 -18.91
C VAL A 184 -33.68 -22.91 -19.92
N GLU A 185 -33.53 -24.21 -19.65
CA GLU A 185 -32.90 -25.16 -20.56
C GLU A 185 -33.97 -26.14 -21.04
N TYR A 186 -34.11 -26.36 -22.36
CA TYR A 186 -35.07 -27.23 -22.99
C TYR A 186 -34.43 -28.04 -24.11
#